data_8e7ba9a9e35a7ee53e1106df8a9de4ad
#
_entry.id   8e7ba9a9e35a7ee53e1106df8a9de4ad
#
_cell.length_a   1.000
_cell.length_b   1.000
_cell.length_c   1.000
_cell.angle_alpha   90.00
_cell.angle_beta   90.00
_cell.angle_gamma   90.00
#
_symmetry.space_group_name_H-M   'P 1'
#
loop_
_entity.id
_entity.type
_entity.pdbx_description
1 polymer ?
#
loop_
_entity_poly.entity_id
_entity_poly.type
_entity_poly.pdbx_seq_one_letter_code
_entity_poly.pdbx_strand_id
1 'polypeptide(L)'
;HCSYFTMAKCEQWKSHCSYCSQLRRYPACFAMSSVSKNFERKRRAFTGVKNMTLITPSKWLADLTRQSFLKEYPVEVHYNTIDTSIFKPTPSDFRERYGLQDKIIVLGVANVWEDRKGLFDFYKLAEMLDDRYVIVLVGLSEKQIKELPKNIKGIQRTNSPQELAAIYTAADIFVNPTYEDNYPTVNLEAQACGTKVITYDTGGCKETIYSLRSTIVAVGCIQNVAEFVLKQGKK
;
A
#
# COMPACT_ATOMS: atom_id res chain seq x y z
N HIS A 1 7.81 3.20 -17.96
CA HIS A 1 7.42 2.12 -17.11
C HIS A 1 5.92 1.91 -17.17
N CYS A 2 5.48 0.68 -17.34
CA CYS A 2 4.06 0.36 -17.41
C CYS A 2 3.54 0.14 -15.99
N SER A 3 2.46 0.84 -15.59
CA SER A 3 1.80 0.65 -14.30
C SER A 3 1.00 -0.66 -14.19
N TYR A 4 0.91 -1.43 -15.28
CA TYR A 4 0.13 -2.67 -15.31
C TYR A 4 0.92 -3.94 -15.02
N PHE A 5 2.25 -3.86 -14.97
CA PHE A 5 3.06 -5.08 -14.91
C PHE A 5 2.89 -5.86 -13.61
N THR A 6 2.64 -5.19 -12.50
CA THR A 6 2.44 -5.81 -11.20
C THR A 6 1.02 -6.35 -11.04
N MET A 7 -0.01 -5.52 -11.19
CA MET A 7 -1.41 -5.93 -11.02
C MET A 7 -1.86 -6.96 -12.04
N ALA A 8 -1.45 -6.80 -13.30
CA ALA A 8 -1.83 -7.70 -14.39
C ALA A 8 -0.84 -8.85 -14.59
N LYS A 9 0.23 -8.93 -13.78
CA LYS A 9 1.31 -9.91 -13.96
C LYS A 9 1.85 -9.91 -15.40
N CYS A 10 1.95 -8.72 -16.01
CA CYS A 10 2.39 -8.57 -17.38
C CYS A 10 3.90 -8.72 -17.48
N GLU A 11 4.37 -9.61 -18.35
CA GLU A 11 5.80 -9.90 -18.58
C GLU A 11 6.37 -9.23 -19.84
N GLN A 12 5.54 -8.60 -20.69
CA GLN A 12 5.99 -8.02 -21.96
C GLN A 12 7.06 -6.94 -21.82
N TRP A 13 7.07 -6.20 -20.71
CA TRP A 13 8.05 -5.14 -20.44
C TRP A 13 9.49 -5.67 -20.34
N LYS A 14 9.68 -6.96 -20.09
CA LYS A 14 11.01 -7.58 -19.99
C LYS A 14 11.74 -7.65 -21.34
N SER A 15 10.99 -7.83 -22.41
CA SER A 15 11.55 -7.95 -23.77
C SER A 15 11.09 -6.82 -24.69
N HIS A 16 9.84 -6.77 -25.02
CA HIS A 16 9.24 -5.76 -25.88
C HIS A 16 7.73 -5.68 -25.72
N CYS A 17 7.19 -4.48 -25.47
CA CYS A 17 5.75 -4.28 -25.44
C CYS A 17 5.22 -4.06 -26.85
N SER A 18 4.66 -5.08 -27.47
CA SER A 18 4.07 -5.01 -28.82
C SER A 18 2.61 -4.53 -28.80
N TYR A 19 1.83 -4.98 -27.83
CA TYR A 19 0.44 -4.57 -27.58
C TYR A 19 0.16 -4.51 -26.09
N CYS A 20 -0.97 -3.94 -25.66
CA CYS A 20 -1.35 -3.92 -24.27
C CYS A 20 -2.79 -4.42 -24.10
N SER A 21 -2.95 -5.53 -23.39
CA SER A 21 -4.25 -6.08 -23.02
C SER A 21 -4.99 -5.26 -21.95
N GLN A 22 -4.29 -4.30 -21.32
CA GLN A 22 -4.78 -3.52 -20.18
C GLN A 22 -5.16 -2.08 -20.54
N LEU A 23 -5.32 -1.74 -21.82
CA LEU A 23 -5.54 -0.37 -22.28
C LEU A 23 -6.77 0.32 -21.67
N ARG A 24 -7.77 -0.46 -21.26
CA ARG A 24 -9.01 0.07 -20.65
C ARG A 24 -8.96 0.19 -19.13
N ARG A 25 -7.88 -0.29 -18.49
CA ARG A 25 -7.68 -0.13 -17.04
C ARG A 25 -7.02 1.20 -16.75
N TYR A 26 -7.13 1.66 -15.51
CA TYR A 26 -6.46 2.89 -15.09
C TYR A 26 -4.93 2.73 -15.08
N PRO A 27 -4.16 3.69 -15.65
CA PRO A 27 -4.61 4.85 -16.42
C PRO A 27 -5.06 4.44 -17.84
N ALA A 28 -6.36 4.63 -18.14
CA ALA A 28 -6.93 4.19 -19.41
C ALA A 28 -6.38 5.00 -20.59
N CYS A 29 -6.20 4.32 -21.73
CA CYS A 29 -5.82 4.96 -22.98
C CYS A 29 -7.06 5.10 -23.86
N PHE A 30 -7.42 6.33 -24.22
CA PHE A 30 -8.60 6.65 -25.03
C PHE A 30 -8.31 6.68 -26.55
N ALA A 31 -7.03 6.57 -26.94
CA ALA A 31 -6.60 6.63 -28.33
C ALA A 31 -5.95 5.30 -28.76
N MET A 32 -5.69 5.17 -30.08
CA MET A 32 -4.96 4.02 -30.62
C MET A 32 -3.63 3.83 -29.91
N SER A 33 -3.37 2.61 -29.48
CA SER A 33 -2.21 2.26 -28.68
C SER A 33 -0.91 2.45 -29.47
N SER A 34 -0.05 3.33 -28.97
CA SER A 34 1.34 3.45 -29.41
C SER A 34 2.30 2.70 -28.48
N VAL A 35 1.86 1.57 -27.89
CA VAL A 35 2.62 0.84 -26.86
C VAL A 35 4.04 0.51 -27.33
N SER A 36 4.18 -0.10 -28.51
CA SER A 36 5.48 -0.45 -29.08
C SER A 36 6.36 0.79 -29.30
N LYS A 37 5.80 1.85 -29.92
CA LYS A 37 6.53 3.11 -30.14
C LYS A 37 6.94 3.76 -28.82
N ASN A 38 6.08 3.73 -27.81
CA ASN A 38 6.37 4.31 -26.49
C ASN A 38 7.42 3.47 -25.74
N PHE A 39 7.39 2.15 -25.88
CA PHE A 39 8.44 1.29 -25.33
C PHE A 39 9.81 1.65 -25.94
N GLU A 40 9.89 1.71 -27.28
CA GLU A 40 11.13 2.06 -27.97
C GLU A 40 11.61 3.49 -27.67
N ARG A 41 10.69 4.45 -27.57
CA ARG A 41 11.04 5.83 -27.15
C ARG A 41 11.64 5.86 -25.76
N LYS A 42 11.04 5.16 -24.80
CA LYS A 42 11.55 5.07 -23.43
C LYS A 42 12.90 4.35 -23.39
N ARG A 43 13.02 3.23 -24.11
CA ARG A 43 14.28 2.51 -24.21
C ARG A 43 15.40 3.43 -24.74
N ARG A 44 15.18 4.13 -25.84
CA ARG A 44 16.17 5.08 -26.41
C ARG A 44 16.48 6.24 -25.50
N ALA A 45 15.47 6.77 -24.78
CA ALA A 45 15.66 7.93 -23.90
C ALA A 45 16.45 7.59 -22.62
N PHE A 46 16.29 6.38 -22.10
CA PHE A 46 16.89 5.96 -20.83
C PHE A 46 18.10 5.04 -20.98
N THR A 47 18.45 4.61 -22.21
CA THR A 47 19.68 3.85 -22.47
C THR A 47 20.72 4.73 -23.18
N GLY A 48 21.98 4.34 -23.13
CA GLY A 48 23.09 5.10 -23.73
C GLY A 48 23.57 6.30 -22.90
N VAL A 49 23.01 6.52 -21.72
CA VAL A 49 23.47 7.53 -20.76
C VAL A 49 24.74 7.03 -20.08
N LYS A 50 25.82 7.80 -20.19
CA LYS A 50 27.09 7.47 -19.52
C LYS A 50 27.00 7.78 -18.02
N ASN A 51 27.65 6.97 -17.19
CA ASN A 51 27.79 7.17 -15.75
C ASN A 51 26.45 7.32 -15.00
N MET A 52 25.45 6.51 -15.37
CA MET A 52 24.16 6.46 -14.70
C MET A 52 24.10 5.30 -13.71
N THR A 53 23.72 5.59 -12.47
CA THR A 53 23.35 4.60 -11.45
C THR A 53 21.84 4.75 -11.16
N LEU A 54 21.14 3.65 -11.08
CA LEU A 54 19.71 3.62 -10.78
C LEU A 54 19.51 3.40 -9.28
N ILE A 55 18.63 4.19 -8.68
CA ILE A 55 18.27 4.04 -7.27
C ILE A 55 16.84 3.52 -7.18
N THR A 56 16.61 2.52 -6.32
CA THR A 56 15.29 1.92 -6.08
C THR A 56 14.97 1.88 -4.58
N PRO A 57 13.70 2.06 -4.19
CA PRO A 57 13.31 2.03 -2.78
C PRO A 57 13.14 0.62 -2.20
N SER A 58 13.39 -0.44 -2.98
CA SER A 58 13.27 -1.83 -2.54
C SER A 58 14.15 -2.76 -3.37
N LYS A 59 14.53 -3.89 -2.79
CA LYS A 59 15.19 -4.99 -3.50
C LYS A 59 14.28 -5.55 -4.60
N TRP A 60 12.99 -5.68 -4.30
CA TRP A 60 11.99 -6.12 -5.28
C TRP A 60 12.03 -5.27 -6.56
N LEU A 61 12.04 -3.93 -6.42
CA LEU A 61 12.10 -3.06 -7.61
C LEU A 61 13.47 -3.09 -8.29
N ALA A 62 14.56 -3.24 -7.52
CA ALA A 62 15.90 -3.44 -8.08
C ALA A 62 15.95 -4.70 -8.96
N ASP A 63 15.37 -5.81 -8.50
CA ASP A 63 15.35 -7.06 -9.26
C ASP A 63 14.51 -6.96 -10.54
N LEU A 64 13.40 -6.22 -10.50
CA LEU A 64 12.65 -5.90 -11.70
C LEU A 64 13.45 -5.03 -12.68
N THR A 65 14.16 -4.04 -12.15
CA THR A 65 15.00 -3.15 -12.96
C THR A 65 16.08 -3.92 -13.70
N ARG A 66 16.75 -4.88 -13.03
CA ARG A 66 17.77 -5.76 -13.63
C ARG A 66 17.21 -6.70 -14.71
N GLN A 67 15.90 -6.91 -14.77
CA GLN A 67 15.23 -7.69 -15.82
C GLN A 67 14.72 -6.83 -16.98
N SER A 68 14.83 -5.50 -16.88
CA SER A 68 14.34 -4.55 -17.89
C SER A 68 15.40 -4.17 -18.92
N PHE A 69 15.06 -3.29 -19.85
CA PHE A 69 16.04 -2.70 -20.79
C PHE A 69 17.08 -1.81 -20.08
N LEU A 70 16.94 -1.58 -18.78
CA LEU A 70 17.91 -0.84 -17.94
C LEU A 70 18.93 -1.75 -17.25
N LYS A 71 18.93 -3.05 -17.53
CA LYS A 71 19.78 -4.07 -16.88
C LYS A 71 21.29 -3.82 -16.95
N GLU A 72 21.73 -3.03 -17.92
CA GLU A 72 23.15 -2.69 -18.11
C GLU A 72 23.65 -1.63 -17.09
N TYR A 73 22.75 -0.97 -16.37
CA TYR A 73 23.13 0.03 -15.38
C TYR A 73 23.27 -0.57 -13.98
N PRO A 74 24.22 -0.09 -13.18
CA PRO A 74 24.28 -0.39 -11.75
C PRO A 74 22.95 -0.01 -11.07
N VAL A 75 22.47 -0.87 -10.17
CA VAL A 75 21.26 -0.63 -9.39
C VAL A 75 21.58 -0.71 -7.92
N GLU A 76 21.35 0.39 -7.22
CA GLU A 76 21.47 0.50 -5.77
C GLU A 76 20.09 0.53 -5.10
N VAL A 77 20.01 -0.02 -3.90
CA VAL A 77 18.77 0.00 -3.10
C VAL A 77 18.94 1.03 -1.99
N HIS A 78 18.13 2.09 -2.07
CA HIS A 78 18.03 3.10 -1.02
C HIS A 78 16.60 3.10 -0.49
N TYR A 79 16.38 2.44 0.62
CA TYR A 79 15.05 2.36 1.23
C TYR A 79 14.51 3.74 1.60
N ASN A 80 13.22 3.96 1.35
CA ASN A 80 12.56 5.15 1.85
C ASN A 80 12.57 5.15 3.38
N THR A 81 12.75 6.31 3.95
CA THR A 81 12.71 6.54 5.40
C THR A 81 11.47 7.37 5.77
N ILE A 82 11.14 7.36 7.04
CA ILE A 82 10.10 8.21 7.63
C ILE A 82 10.71 9.12 8.69
N ASP A 83 10.04 10.22 8.97
CA ASP A 83 10.44 11.10 10.08
C ASP A 83 9.98 10.52 11.43
N THR A 84 10.90 9.89 12.14
CA THR A 84 10.63 9.30 13.45
C THR A 84 10.49 10.34 14.58
N SER A 85 10.76 11.61 14.32
CA SER A 85 10.42 12.68 15.25
C SER A 85 8.92 12.95 15.28
N ILE A 86 8.24 12.64 14.17
CA ILE A 86 6.78 12.76 13.98
C ILE A 86 6.10 11.42 14.24
N PHE A 87 6.49 10.38 13.48
CA PHE A 87 5.89 9.04 13.60
C PHE A 87 6.53 8.28 14.77
N LYS A 88 5.90 8.41 15.92
CA LYS A 88 6.26 7.77 17.20
C LYS A 88 5.00 7.58 18.05
N PRO A 89 5.01 6.77 19.11
CA PRO A 89 3.88 6.67 20.02
C PRO A 89 3.46 8.05 20.53
N THR A 90 2.25 8.47 20.16
CA THR A 90 1.70 9.81 20.39
C THR A 90 0.34 9.69 21.07
N PRO A 91 0.20 10.04 22.35
CA PRO A 91 -1.09 10.05 23.03
C PRO A 91 -2.10 10.94 22.31
N SER A 92 -3.36 10.49 22.25
CA SER A 92 -4.43 11.25 21.61
C SER A 92 -5.79 10.94 22.23
N ASP A 93 -6.71 11.86 22.05
CA ASP A 93 -8.12 11.75 22.38
C ASP A 93 -8.96 11.11 21.25
N PHE A 94 -8.29 10.47 20.29
CA PHE A 94 -8.96 9.93 19.09
C PHE A 94 -10.08 8.95 19.47
N ARG A 95 -9.82 8.06 20.42
CA ARG A 95 -10.82 7.07 20.84
C ARG A 95 -12.02 7.72 21.49
N GLU A 96 -11.80 8.72 22.32
CA GLU A 96 -12.84 9.50 22.99
C GLU A 96 -13.68 10.29 22.00
N ARG A 97 -13.03 11.04 21.12
CA ARG A 97 -13.71 11.84 20.08
C ARG A 97 -14.63 11.04 19.19
N TYR A 98 -14.27 9.80 18.91
CA TYR A 98 -15.02 8.94 18.02
C TYR A 98 -15.87 7.87 18.74
N GLY A 99 -15.88 7.84 20.08
CA GLY A 99 -16.62 6.87 20.89
C GLY A 99 -16.13 5.42 20.68
N LEU A 100 -14.79 5.24 20.66
CA LEU A 100 -14.13 3.97 20.33
C LEU A 100 -13.31 3.39 21.49
N GLN A 101 -13.59 3.81 22.72
CA GLN A 101 -12.82 3.40 23.89
C GLN A 101 -12.81 1.88 24.10
N ASP A 102 -13.97 1.26 23.90
CA ASP A 102 -14.19 -0.18 24.10
C ASP A 102 -14.05 -1.01 22.79
N LYS A 103 -13.57 -0.38 21.70
CA LYS A 103 -13.43 -1.03 20.39
C LYS A 103 -12.00 -1.41 20.09
N ILE A 104 -11.84 -2.50 19.36
CA ILE A 104 -10.57 -2.87 18.71
C ILE A 104 -10.55 -2.17 17.36
N ILE A 105 -9.59 -1.24 17.19
CA ILE A 105 -9.49 -0.42 15.99
C ILE A 105 -8.59 -1.10 14.98
N VAL A 106 -9.17 -1.44 13.82
CA VAL A 106 -8.47 -1.91 12.63
C VAL A 106 -8.31 -0.73 11.67
N LEU A 107 -7.10 -0.25 11.49
CA LEU A 107 -6.80 0.96 10.72
C LEU A 107 -6.33 0.63 9.30
N GLY A 108 -6.84 1.36 8.33
CA GLY A 108 -6.29 1.46 6.97
C GLY A 108 -6.01 2.90 6.60
N VAL A 109 -4.87 3.15 5.94
CA VAL A 109 -4.46 4.49 5.49
C VAL A 109 -4.01 4.44 4.05
N ALA A 110 -4.56 5.32 3.21
CA ALA A 110 -4.10 5.54 1.86
C ALA A 110 -4.26 7.02 1.49
N ASN A 111 -3.42 7.53 0.60
CA ASN A 111 -3.61 8.88 0.06
C ASN A 111 -4.84 8.96 -0.87
N VAL A 112 -5.02 7.90 -1.67
CA VAL A 112 -6.20 7.70 -2.54
C VAL A 112 -6.57 6.23 -2.47
N TRP A 113 -7.82 5.95 -2.15
CA TRP A 113 -8.36 4.60 -2.15
C TRP A 113 -8.82 4.20 -3.54
N GLU A 114 -8.09 3.28 -4.13
CA GLU A 114 -8.34 2.61 -5.41
C GLU A 114 -8.35 1.10 -5.22
N ASP A 115 -8.81 0.35 -6.23
CA ASP A 115 -8.85 -1.13 -6.18
C ASP A 115 -7.52 -1.74 -5.77
N ARG A 116 -6.40 -1.19 -6.30
CA ARG A 116 -5.06 -1.67 -5.98
C ARG A 116 -4.66 -1.48 -4.51
N LYS A 117 -5.32 -0.59 -3.76
CA LYS A 117 -5.09 -0.37 -2.32
C LYS A 117 -5.97 -1.25 -1.43
N GLY A 118 -6.82 -2.09 -2.04
CA GLY A 118 -7.58 -3.10 -1.33
C GLY A 118 -8.78 -2.58 -0.53
N LEU A 119 -9.42 -1.48 -0.98
CA LEU A 119 -10.62 -0.96 -0.32
C LEU A 119 -11.71 -2.02 -0.17
N PHE A 120 -11.95 -2.80 -1.22
CA PHE A 120 -12.96 -3.88 -1.18
C PHE A 120 -12.60 -5.02 -0.23
N ASP A 121 -11.32 -5.22 0.08
CA ASP A 121 -10.93 -6.21 1.08
C ASP A 121 -11.27 -5.74 2.51
N PHE A 122 -11.26 -4.43 2.75
CA PHE A 122 -11.81 -3.91 4.01
C PHE A 122 -13.32 -4.11 4.13
N TYR A 123 -14.06 -4.04 3.02
CA TYR A 123 -15.52 -4.34 3.07
C TYR A 123 -15.76 -5.80 3.42
N LYS A 124 -15.02 -6.74 2.81
CA LYS A 124 -15.08 -8.15 3.17
C LYS A 124 -14.62 -8.41 4.62
N LEU A 125 -13.55 -7.74 5.05
CA LEU A 125 -13.08 -7.85 6.43
C LEU A 125 -14.16 -7.39 7.43
N ALA A 126 -14.87 -6.31 7.11
CA ALA A 126 -15.95 -5.80 7.93
C ALA A 126 -17.10 -6.79 8.12
N GLU A 127 -17.37 -7.65 7.14
CA GLU A 127 -18.38 -8.73 7.22
C GLU A 127 -17.92 -9.90 8.10
N MET A 128 -16.60 -10.04 8.35
CA MET A 128 -16.01 -11.13 9.13
C MET A 128 -15.79 -10.77 10.61
N LEU A 129 -15.89 -9.49 10.95
CA LEU A 129 -15.63 -8.97 12.29
C LEU A 129 -16.93 -8.69 13.03
N ASP A 130 -16.98 -9.00 14.32
CA ASP A 130 -18.10 -8.68 15.19
C ASP A 130 -18.07 -7.23 15.71
N ASP A 131 -19.04 -6.85 16.53
CA ASP A 131 -19.25 -5.48 17.02
C ASP A 131 -18.17 -4.98 17.98
N ARG A 132 -17.27 -5.83 18.46
CA ARG A 132 -16.09 -5.42 19.24
C ARG A 132 -15.09 -4.68 18.39
N TYR A 133 -15.12 -4.86 17.07
CA TYR A 133 -14.19 -4.28 16.12
C TYR A 133 -14.80 -3.08 15.40
N VAL A 134 -13.95 -2.12 15.07
CA VAL A 134 -14.27 -1.04 14.16
C VAL A 134 -13.14 -0.88 13.15
N ILE A 135 -13.49 -0.80 11.89
CA ILE A 135 -12.54 -0.45 10.84
C ILE A 135 -12.53 1.07 10.69
N VAL A 136 -11.36 1.68 10.72
CA VAL A 136 -11.16 3.10 10.46
C VAL A 136 -10.33 3.25 9.19
N LEU A 137 -10.85 3.98 8.21
CA LEU A 137 -10.15 4.23 6.94
C LEU A 137 -9.85 5.72 6.77
N VAL A 138 -8.57 6.07 6.61
CA VAL A 138 -8.11 7.44 6.37
C VAL A 138 -7.73 7.61 4.90
N GLY A 139 -8.11 8.73 4.31
CA GLY A 139 -7.81 9.10 2.92
C GLY A 139 -8.95 8.84 1.94
N LEU A 140 -10.17 8.70 2.42
CA LEU A 140 -11.36 8.48 1.61
C LEU A 140 -11.92 9.79 1.03
N SER A 141 -12.47 9.72 -0.19
CA SER A 141 -13.27 10.80 -0.74
C SER A 141 -14.64 10.89 -0.04
N GLU A 142 -15.30 12.05 -0.13
CA GLU A 142 -16.67 12.24 0.42
C GLU A 142 -17.66 11.22 -0.14
N LYS A 143 -17.54 10.90 -1.43
CA LYS A 143 -18.39 9.89 -2.07
C LYS A 143 -18.17 8.50 -1.42
N GLN A 144 -16.92 8.10 -1.26
CA GLN A 144 -16.60 6.81 -0.63
C GLN A 144 -17.10 6.75 0.81
N ILE A 145 -16.99 7.83 1.58
CA ILE A 145 -17.48 7.89 2.97
C ILE A 145 -18.99 7.66 3.03
N LYS A 146 -19.76 8.22 2.10
CA LYS A 146 -21.23 8.05 2.05
C LYS A 146 -21.65 6.61 1.69
N GLU A 147 -20.80 5.88 1.02
CA GLU A 147 -21.04 4.50 0.54
C GLU A 147 -20.47 3.43 1.49
N LEU A 148 -19.85 3.82 2.62
CA LEU A 148 -19.24 2.88 3.57
C LEU A 148 -20.26 1.98 4.26
N PRO A 149 -19.92 0.71 4.48
CA PRO A 149 -20.63 -0.14 5.43
C PRO A 149 -20.70 0.48 6.85
N LYS A 150 -21.76 0.20 7.61
CA LYS A 150 -22.02 0.82 8.93
C LYS A 150 -20.91 0.60 9.96
N ASN A 151 -20.19 -0.51 9.89
CA ASN A 151 -19.10 -0.87 10.79
C ASN A 151 -17.72 -0.35 10.31
N ILE A 152 -17.69 0.48 9.28
CA ILE A 152 -16.49 1.18 8.80
C ILE A 152 -16.65 2.68 9.03
N LYS A 153 -15.69 3.28 9.71
CA LYS A 153 -15.61 4.73 9.93
C LYS A 153 -14.61 5.34 8.93
N GLY A 154 -15.08 6.31 8.15
CA GLY A 154 -14.26 7.01 7.15
C GLY A 154 -13.76 8.35 7.65
N ILE A 155 -12.51 8.67 7.35
CA ILE A 155 -11.87 9.97 7.54
C ILE A 155 -11.33 10.42 6.19
N GLN A 156 -11.68 11.63 5.75
CA GLN A 156 -11.23 12.14 4.45
C GLN A 156 -9.72 12.36 4.44
N ARG A 157 -9.25 13.18 5.36
CA ARG A 157 -7.85 13.58 5.44
C ARG A 157 -7.51 14.02 6.86
N THR A 158 -6.29 13.78 7.27
CA THR A 158 -5.73 14.38 8.48
C THR A 158 -5.20 15.80 8.18
N ASN A 159 -5.24 16.66 9.18
CA ASN A 159 -4.77 18.04 9.05
C ASN A 159 -3.25 18.15 9.14
N SER A 160 -2.60 17.14 9.71
CA SER A 160 -1.15 17.12 9.88
C SER A 160 -0.61 15.69 9.99
N PRO A 161 0.69 15.48 9.73
CA PRO A 161 1.34 14.20 10.00
C PRO A 161 1.29 13.79 11.49
N GLN A 162 1.26 14.74 12.41
CA GLN A 162 1.13 14.48 13.85
C GLN A 162 -0.24 13.89 14.20
N GLU A 163 -1.32 14.40 13.58
CA GLU A 163 -2.65 13.82 13.72
C GLU A 163 -2.69 12.38 13.19
N LEU A 164 -2.02 12.12 12.07
CA LEU A 164 -1.91 10.78 11.52
C LEU A 164 -1.13 9.85 12.47
N ALA A 165 -0.02 10.32 13.06
CA ALA A 165 0.74 9.56 14.06
C ALA A 165 -0.11 9.22 15.30
N ALA A 166 -0.96 10.16 15.75
CA ALA A 166 -1.90 9.95 16.84
C ALA A 166 -2.97 8.89 16.49
N ILE A 167 -3.46 8.87 15.25
CA ILE A 167 -4.41 7.84 14.77
C ILE A 167 -3.73 6.47 14.70
N TYR A 168 -2.51 6.38 14.16
CA TYR A 168 -1.74 5.14 14.20
C TYR A 168 -1.59 4.62 15.63
N THR A 169 -1.17 5.49 16.57
CA THR A 169 -0.98 5.11 17.98
C THR A 169 -2.27 4.65 18.65
N ALA A 170 -3.40 5.24 18.29
CA ALA A 170 -4.71 4.85 18.81
C ALA A 170 -5.21 3.51 18.25
N ALA A 171 -4.69 3.06 17.12
CA ALA A 171 -5.10 1.81 16.49
C ALA A 171 -4.46 0.58 17.13
N ASP A 172 -5.19 -0.52 17.20
CA ASP A 172 -4.68 -1.81 17.68
C ASP A 172 -3.92 -2.57 16.60
N ILE A 173 -4.40 -2.45 15.36
CA ILE A 173 -3.85 -3.15 14.19
C ILE A 173 -3.94 -2.22 12.98
N PHE A 174 -2.85 -2.13 12.23
CA PHE A 174 -2.83 -1.52 10.91
C PHE A 174 -2.87 -2.60 9.83
N VAL A 175 -3.80 -2.49 8.90
CA VAL A 175 -3.96 -3.41 7.76
C VAL A 175 -3.61 -2.67 6.47
N ASN A 176 -2.70 -3.24 5.69
CA ASN A 176 -2.35 -2.74 4.36
C ASN A 176 -2.56 -3.84 3.30
N PRO A 177 -3.80 -4.04 2.81
CA PRO A 177 -4.16 -5.08 1.86
C PRO A 177 -3.88 -4.63 0.42
N THR A 178 -2.76 -3.94 0.20
CA THR A 178 -2.42 -3.43 -1.12
C THR A 178 -2.05 -4.56 -2.07
N TYR A 179 -2.53 -4.49 -3.31
CA TYR A 179 -2.18 -5.41 -4.39
C TYR A 179 -0.93 -4.97 -5.15
N GLU A 180 -0.50 -3.72 -4.95
CA GLU A 180 0.66 -3.16 -5.62
C GLU A 180 1.26 -2.01 -4.79
N ASP A 181 2.51 -2.18 -4.36
CA ASP A 181 3.30 -1.12 -3.77
C ASP A 181 4.81 -1.40 -3.94
N ASN A 182 5.60 -0.35 -4.13
CA ASN A 182 7.05 -0.49 -4.24
C ASN A 182 7.73 -0.61 -2.88
N TYR A 183 7.31 0.22 -1.92
CA TYR A 183 7.84 0.28 -0.56
C TYR A 183 6.92 1.17 0.28
N PRO A 184 5.83 0.62 0.86
CA PRO A 184 4.80 1.42 1.53
C PRO A 184 5.31 2.02 2.84
N THR A 185 5.50 3.33 2.87
CA THR A 185 5.92 4.07 4.09
C THR A 185 4.87 4.00 5.19
N VAL A 186 3.60 3.84 4.86
CA VAL A 186 2.51 3.64 5.84
C VAL A 186 2.74 2.45 6.76
N ASN A 187 3.43 1.38 6.27
CA ASN A 187 3.83 0.25 7.12
C ASN A 187 4.91 0.65 8.14
N LEU A 188 5.86 1.50 7.72
CA LEU A 188 6.91 2.01 8.60
C LEU A 188 6.31 2.97 9.64
N GLU A 189 5.44 3.87 9.21
CA GLU A 189 4.75 4.85 10.04
C GLU A 189 3.94 4.16 11.14
N ALA A 190 3.13 3.16 10.79
CA ALA A 190 2.36 2.39 11.76
C ALA A 190 3.24 1.69 12.79
N GLN A 191 4.30 1.00 12.35
CA GLN A 191 5.23 0.30 13.25
C GLN A 191 6.00 1.28 14.15
N ALA A 192 6.42 2.43 13.63
CA ALA A 192 7.10 3.47 14.41
C ALA A 192 6.18 4.05 15.49
N CYS A 193 4.88 4.15 15.23
CA CYS A 193 3.86 4.54 16.21
C CYS A 193 3.48 3.42 17.19
N GLY A 194 4.11 2.23 17.11
CA GLY A 194 3.87 1.10 18.00
C GLY A 194 2.74 0.16 17.56
N THR A 195 2.12 0.41 16.43
CA THR A 195 0.98 -0.36 15.91
C THR A 195 1.45 -1.61 15.16
N LYS A 196 0.81 -2.74 15.41
CA LYS A 196 1.05 -3.99 14.69
C LYS A 196 0.59 -3.85 13.23
N VAL A 197 1.35 -4.39 12.30
CA VAL A 197 1.03 -4.33 10.86
C VAL A 197 0.72 -5.72 10.33
N ILE A 198 -0.32 -5.81 9.53
CA ILE A 198 -0.54 -6.94 8.62
C ILE A 198 -0.60 -6.41 7.19
N THR A 199 0.18 -7.00 6.30
CA THR A 199 0.25 -6.57 4.89
C THR A 199 0.27 -7.76 3.94
N TYR A 200 -0.14 -7.56 2.71
CA TYR A 200 -0.01 -8.56 1.66
C TYR A 200 1.46 -8.71 1.21
N ASP A 201 1.85 -9.95 0.83
CA ASP A 201 3.16 -10.25 0.22
C ASP A 201 3.15 -9.83 -1.25
N THR A 202 3.28 -8.54 -1.49
CA THR A 202 3.33 -7.96 -2.82
C THR A 202 4.39 -6.86 -2.89
N GLY A 203 5.05 -6.76 -4.04
CA GLY A 203 6.05 -5.72 -4.25
C GLY A 203 7.14 -5.72 -3.19
N GLY A 204 7.46 -4.52 -2.70
CA GLY A 204 8.39 -4.33 -1.59
C GLY A 204 7.72 -4.31 -0.20
N CYS A 205 6.44 -4.70 -0.07
CA CYS A 205 5.72 -4.63 1.20
C CYS A 205 6.42 -5.40 2.32
N LYS A 206 6.91 -6.62 2.03
CA LYS A 206 7.61 -7.44 3.03
C LYS A 206 8.91 -6.80 3.54
N GLU A 207 9.57 -6.00 2.70
CA GLU A 207 10.80 -5.32 3.06
C GLU A 207 10.58 -4.16 4.05
N THR A 208 9.32 -3.76 4.27
CA THR A 208 8.94 -2.72 5.23
C THR A 208 8.56 -3.27 6.61
N ILE A 209 8.52 -4.58 6.79
CA ILE A 209 8.15 -5.20 8.06
C ILE A 209 9.39 -5.52 8.88
N TYR A 210 9.53 -4.85 10.03
CA TYR A 210 10.65 -5.03 10.97
C TYR A 210 10.21 -5.43 12.38
N SER A 211 8.93 -5.24 12.73
CA SER A 211 8.40 -5.64 14.03
C SER A 211 7.99 -7.11 14.06
N LEU A 212 8.46 -7.86 15.05
CA LEU A 212 8.07 -9.27 15.24
C LEU A 212 6.57 -9.46 15.56
N ARG A 213 5.86 -8.38 15.91
CA ARG A 213 4.41 -8.39 16.15
C ARG A 213 3.60 -8.20 14.88
N SER A 214 4.27 -7.86 13.77
CA SER A 214 3.67 -7.66 12.45
C SER A 214 3.72 -8.95 11.64
N THR A 215 2.88 -9.07 10.63
CA THR A 215 2.81 -10.28 9.80
C THR A 215 2.56 -9.96 8.33
N ILE A 216 2.91 -10.91 7.49
CA ILE A 216 2.76 -10.87 6.05
C ILE A 216 1.86 -12.04 5.65
N VAL A 217 0.89 -11.80 4.79
CA VAL A 217 -0.03 -12.82 4.29
C VAL A 217 -0.06 -12.81 2.75
N ALA A 218 -0.47 -13.92 2.17
CA ALA A 218 -0.59 -14.02 0.72
C ALA A 218 -1.60 -13.00 0.18
N VAL A 219 -1.33 -12.47 -1.01
CA VAL A 219 -2.16 -11.45 -1.66
C VAL A 219 -3.60 -11.96 -1.84
N GLY A 220 -4.56 -11.16 -1.42
CA GLY A 220 -5.99 -11.47 -1.53
C GLY A 220 -6.53 -12.46 -0.49
N CYS A 221 -5.67 -12.98 0.41
CA CYS A 221 -6.09 -13.89 1.49
C CYS A 221 -6.69 -13.11 2.66
N ILE A 222 -7.86 -12.51 2.47
CA ILE A 222 -8.52 -11.70 3.49
C ILE A 222 -8.93 -12.53 4.73
N GLN A 223 -9.16 -13.84 4.57
CA GLN A 223 -9.41 -14.77 5.66
C GLN A 223 -8.23 -14.80 6.64
N ASN A 224 -7.00 -14.86 6.14
CA ASN A 224 -5.80 -14.86 6.99
C ASN A 224 -5.63 -13.50 7.70
N VAL A 225 -6.05 -12.41 7.05
CA VAL A 225 -6.10 -11.08 7.70
C VAL A 225 -7.11 -11.11 8.85
N ALA A 226 -8.33 -11.60 8.61
CA ALA A 226 -9.37 -11.71 9.62
C ALA A 226 -8.93 -12.59 10.80
N GLU A 227 -8.33 -13.76 10.54
CA GLU A 227 -7.81 -14.64 11.60
C GLU A 227 -6.75 -13.95 12.46
N PHE A 228 -5.83 -13.19 11.85
CA PHE A 228 -4.82 -12.43 12.59
C PHE A 228 -5.49 -11.36 13.47
N VAL A 229 -6.44 -10.60 12.91
CA VAL A 229 -7.19 -9.56 13.64
C VAL A 229 -7.93 -10.17 14.82
N LEU A 230 -8.67 -11.26 14.61
CA LEU A 230 -9.44 -11.94 15.65
C LEU A 230 -8.57 -12.53 16.77
N LYS A 231 -7.37 -13.02 16.46
CA LYS A 231 -6.40 -13.50 17.46
C LYS A 231 -5.91 -12.38 18.37
N GLN A 232 -5.82 -11.15 17.88
CA GLN A 232 -5.37 -9.99 18.66
C GLN A 232 -6.46 -9.47 19.62
N GLY A 233 -7.73 -9.70 19.33
CA GLY A 233 -8.87 -9.31 20.16
C GLY A 233 -9.24 -10.29 21.29
N LYS A 234 -8.50 -11.38 21.40
CA LYS A 234 -8.64 -12.32 22.54
C LYS A 234 -7.70 -11.86 23.67
N LYS A 235 -8.13 -10.87 24.42
CA LYS A 235 -7.59 -10.56 25.77
C LYS A 235 -8.57 -11.03 26.82
#